data_1bab6ec3b3fe57890a5f172ea064bb40
#
_entry.id   1bab6ec3b3fe57890a5f172ea064bb40
#
_cell.length_a   1.000
_cell.length_b   1.000
_cell.length_c   1.000
_cell.angle_alpha   90.00
_cell.angle_beta   90.00
_cell.angle_gamma   90.00
#
_symmetry.space_group_name_H-M   'P 1'
#
loop_
_entity.id
_entity.type
_entity.pdbx_description
1 polymer ?
#
loop_
_entity_poly.entity_id
_entity_poly.type
_entity_poly.pdbx_seq_one_letter_code
_entity_poly.pdbx_strand_id
1 'polypeptide(L)'
;MKKAIIVGASSGIGEEMAKQLSEKGYQLGLMARRIELLNTLNDELGSKHVVMQIDLQNFDDAENKMKTMISELKDVEIIILNSGIGTQEYQLNWKYQKQVIDVNVSGLVLMSTVAMDYFIKRERGQIVGISSIAAHISSGLALTYCASKAFVSSYLNGLRSRARRSKLPITITTIEPGYVDTPMVKSEMPWMAPVGKAVSQMVKGIENLEQHIYITKRVRWVVWFIKITPNWLIRRFI
;
A
#
# COMPACT_ATOMS: atom_id res chain seq x y z
N MET A 1 15.93 -5.32 17.10
CA MET A 1 15.60 -5.69 15.69
C MET A 1 14.32 -4.97 15.34
N LYS A 2 14.30 -4.19 14.25
CA LYS A 2 13.12 -3.47 13.80
C LYS A 2 12.05 -4.44 13.28
N LYS A 3 10.77 -4.12 13.45
CA LYS A 3 9.66 -5.00 13.08
C LYS A 3 8.65 -4.27 12.21
N ALA A 4 8.23 -4.93 11.13
CA ALA A 4 7.24 -4.38 10.21
C ALA A 4 6.19 -5.42 9.81
N ILE A 5 4.96 -4.99 9.60
CA ILE A 5 3.88 -5.79 9.02
C ILE A 5 3.65 -5.32 7.57
N ILE A 6 3.51 -6.26 6.64
CA ILE A 6 3.19 -5.99 5.24
C ILE A 6 1.88 -6.69 4.90
N VAL A 7 0.82 -5.92 4.72
CA VAL A 7 -0.47 -6.41 4.25
C VAL A 7 -0.48 -6.36 2.71
N GLY A 8 -0.53 -7.51 2.07
CA GLY A 8 -0.37 -7.66 0.62
C GLY A 8 1.06 -8.05 0.20
N ALA A 9 1.70 -8.93 0.97
CA ALA A 9 3.10 -9.34 0.76
C ALA A 9 3.31 -10.44 -0.30
N SER A 10 2.26 -11.05 -0.87
CA SER A 10 2.38 -12.26 -1.68
C SER A 10 2.82 -12.07 -3.13
N SER A 11 3.02 -10.83 -3.60
CA SER A 11 3.48 -10.55 -4.98
C SER A 11 3.84 -9.09 -5.18
N GLY A 12 4.62 -8.81 -6.23
CA GLY A 12 4.91 -7.47 -6.74
C GLY A 12 5.59 -6.57 -5.70
N ILE A 13 5.05 -5.37 -5.50
CA ILE A 13 5.65 -4.38 -4.58
C ILE A 13 5.77 -4.93 -3.16
N GLY A 14 4.73 -5.61 -2.66
CA GLY A 14 4.73 -6.12 -1.28
C GLY A 14 5.73 -7.25 -1.05
N GLU A 15 5.88 -8.16 -2.00
CA GLU A 15 6.88 -9.23 -1.99
C GLU A 15 8.29 -8.64 -2.03
N GLU A 16 8.56 -7.73 -2.93
CA GLU A 16 9.87 -7.09 -3.06
C GLU A 16 10.21 -6.23 -1.83
N MET A 17 9.19 -5.55 -1.21
CA MET A 17 9.40 -4.88 0.08
C MET A 17 9.79 -5.85 1.19
N ALA A 18 9.18 -7.04 1.22
CA ALA A 18 9.53 -8.06 2.20
C ALA A 18 10.99 -8.51 2.02
N LYS A 19 11.44 -8.74 0.78
CA LYS A 19 12.82 -9.10 0.46
C LYS A 19 13.81 -8.03 0.96
N GLN A 20 13.62 -6.79 0.54
CA GLN A 20 14.54 -5.69 0.89
C GLN A 20 14.52 -5.33 2.39
N LEU A 21 13.38 -5.38 3.06
CA LEU A 21 13.32 -5.15 4.51
C LEU A 21 13.94 -6.31 5.30
N SER A 22 13.75 -7.56 4.85
CA SER A 22 14.40 -8.73 5.45
C SER A 22 15.92 -8.66 5.33
N GLU A 23 16.47 -8.26 4.17
CA GLU A 23 17.91 -8.02 3.95
C GLU A 23 18.46 -6.94 4.88
N LYS A 24 17.65 -5.95 5.22
CA LYS A 24 17.99 -4.89 6.20
C LYS A 24 17.83 -5.32 7.66
N GLY A 25 17.53 -6.58 7.92
CA GLY A 25 17.45 -7.15 9.28
C GLY A 25 16.11 -6.89 9.99
N TYR A 26 15.03 -6.54 9.26
CA TYR A 26 13.70 -6.47 9.86
C TYR A 26 13.12 -7.86 10.12
N GLN A 27 12.44 -8.03 11.25
CA GLN A 27 11.49 -9.12 11.44
C GLN A 27 10.13 -8.71 10.86
N LEU A 28 9.55 -9.56 10.02
CA LEU A 28 8.35 -9.22 9.27
C LEU A 28 7.14 -10.05 9.68
N GLY A 29 5.97 -9.41 9.65
CA GLY A 29 4.67 -10.06 9.55
C GLY A 29 4.20 -9.98 8.11
N LEU A 30 4.11 -11.12 7.46
CA LEU A 30 3.72 -11.24 6.06
C LEU A 30 2.26 -11.65 5.98
N MET A 31 1.42 -10.77 5.45
CA MET A 31 -0.03 -10.98 5.39
C MET A 31 -0.54 -10.85 3.96
N ALA A 32 -1.26 -11.85 3.48
CA ALA A 32 -1.98 -11.81 2.20
C ALA A 32 -3.01 -12.95 2.11
N ARG A 33 -3.82 -12.94 1.05
CA ARG A 33 -4.84 -13.95 0.80
C ARG A 33 -4.26 -15.31 0.37
N ARG A 34 -3.14 -15.29 -0.39
CA ARG A 34 -2.49 -16.50 -0.93
C ARG A 34 -1.41 -16.96 0.04
N ILE A 35 -1.78 -17.88 0.95
CA ILE A 35 -0.90 -18.36 2.01
C ILE A 35 0.31 -19.13 1.46
N GLU A 36 0.12 -19.88 0.37
CA GLU A 36 1.17 -20.70 -0.25
C GLU A 36 2.33 -19.80 -0.73
N LEU A 37 2.00 -18.68 -1.37
CA LEU A 37 3.01 -17.72 -1.83
C LEU A 37 3.72 -17.01 -0.67
N LEU A 38 3.04 -16.80 0.45
CA LEU A 38 3.67 -16.24 1.64
C LEU A 38 4.64 -17.24 2.29
N ASN A 39 4.28 -18.52 2.33
CA ASN A 39 5.15 -19.58 2.85
C ASN A 39 6.40 -19.71 1.98
N THR A 40 6.25 -19.76 0.65
CA THR A 40 7.39 -19.78 -0.29
C THR A 40 8.29 -18.56 -0.08
N LEU A 41 7.72 -17.37 0.02
CA LEU A 41 8.49 -16.15 0.27
C LEU A 41 9.22 -16.21 1.63
N ASN A 42 8.57 -16.70 2.68
CA ASN A 42 9.20 -16.83 3.99
C ASN A 42 10.36 -17.83 3.96
N ASP A 43 10.21 -18.94 3.23
CA ASP A 43 11.30 -19.93 3.06
C ASP A 43 12.48 -19.32 2.30
N GLU A 44 12.25 -18.57 1.23
CA GLU A 44 13.29 -17.81 0.52
C GLU A 44 14.02 -16.81 1.44
N LEU A 45 13.32 -16.26 2.43
CA LEU A 45 13.85 -15.31 3.42
C LEU A 45 14.46 -15.97 4.66
N GLY A 46 14.58 -17.31 4.68
CA GLY A 46 15.19 -18.10 5.76
C GLY A 46 14.21 -18.47 6.88
N SER A 47 12.93 -18.57 6.60
CA SER A 47 11.84 -19.05 7.48
C SER A 47 11.78 -18.37 8.87
N LYS A 48 12.16 -17.09 8.94
CA LYS A 48 12.30 -16.33 10.19
C LYS A 48 11.17 -15.32 10.44
N HIS A 49 10.22 -15.20 9.51
CA HIS A 49 9.13 -14.22 9.57
C HIS A 49 7.82 -14.88 9.99
N VAL A 50 6.89 -14.08 10.50
CA VAL A 50 5.54 -14.55 10.84
C VAL A 50 4.67 -14.45 9.60
N VAL A 51 3.96 -15.53 9.27
CA VAL A 51 3.10 -15.60 8.08
C VAL A 51 1.65 -15.79 8.52
N MET A 52 0.73 -15.02 7.94
CA MET A 52 -0.68 -15.14 8.26
C MET A 52 -1.56 -14.86 7.04
N GLN A 53 -2.50 -15.77 6.77
CA GLN A 53 -3.49 -15.56 5.72
C GLN A 53 -4.51 -14.51 6.15
N ILE A 54 -4.78 -13.52 5.27
CA ILE A 54 -5.81 -12.49 5.49
C ILE A 54 -6.57 -12.21 4.19
N ASP A 55 -7.90 -12.17 4.28
CA ASP A 55 -8.75 -11.67 3.19
C ASP A 55 -9.44 -10.37 3.63
N LEU A 56 -9.09 -9.27 2.97
CA LEU A 56 -9.65 -7.95 3.28
C LEU A 56 -11.12 -7.78 2.85
N GLN A 57 -11.74 -8.80 2.28
CA GLN A 57 -13.19 -8.83 2.03
C GLN A 57 -13.97 -9.43 3.21
N ASN A 58 -13.31 -10.11 4.14
CA ASN A 58 -13.88 -10.59 5.39
C ASN A 58 -13.39 -9.68 6.53
N PHE A 59 -14.12 -8.61 6.80
CA PHE A 59 -13.66 -7.53 7.67
C PHE A 59 -13.45 -7.96 9.12
N ASP A 60 -14.36 -8.77 9.69
CA ASP A 60 -14.26 -9.23 11.09
C ASP A 60 -13.03 -10.15 11.28
N ASP A 61 -12.82 -11.09 10.36
CA ASP A 61 -11.65 -11.96 10.38
C ASP A 61 -10.37 -11.17 10.14
N ALA A 62 -10.39 -10.23 9.20
CA ALA A 62 -9.24 -9.39 8.89
C ALA A 62 -8.82 -8.50 10.08
N GLU A 63 -9.78 -7.93 10.81
CA GLU A 63 -9.51 -7.17 12.03
C GLU A 63 -8.83 -8.03 13.09
N ASN A 64 -9.40 -9.21 13.37
CA ASN A 64 -8.86 -10.14 14.36
C ASN A 64 -7.45 -10.62 13.99
N LYS A 65 -7.23 -10.99 12.74
CA LYS A 65 -5.91 -11.40 12.23
C LYS A 65 -4.86 -10.31 12.33
N MET A 66 -5.22 -9.06 12.05
CA MET A 66 -4.29 -7.94 12.20
C MET A 66 -3.90 -7.73 13.67
N LYS A 67 -4.86 -7.81 14.59
CA LYS A 67 -4.58 -7.74 16.03
C LYS A 67 -3.70 -8.90 16.50
N THR A 68 -3.96 -10.11 16.03
CA THR A 68 -3.14 -11.30 16.32
C THR A 68 -1.72 -11.11 15.81
N MET A 69 -1.53 -10.70 14.55
CA MET A 69 -0.20 -10.44 13.98
C MET A 69 0.59 -9.41 14.78
N ILE A 70 -0.06 -8.33 15.20
CA ILE A 70 0.56 -7.30 16.06
C ILE A 70 0.99 -7.91 17.40
N SER A 71 0.15 -8.75 18.00
CA SER A 71 0.42 -9.40 19.28
C SER A 71 1.57 -10.41 19.21
N GLU A 72 1.66 -11.19 18.12
CA GLU A 72 2.73 -12.17 17.89
C GLU A 72 4.08 -11.52 17.65
N LEU A 73 4.11 -10.50 16.79
CA LEU A 73 5.37 -9.79 16.50
C LEU A 73 5.84 -8.98 17.69
N LYS A 74 4.94 -8.38 18.45
CA LYS A 74 5.26 -7.40 19.52
C LYS A 74 6.15 -6.24 19.00
N ASP A 75 6.04 -5.08 19.59
CA ASP A 75 6.88 -3.92 19.24
C ASP A 75 6.97 -3.57 17.74
N VAL A 76 5.86 -3.71 17.02
CA VAL A 76 5.79 -3.35 15.59
C VAL A 76 6.03 -1.86 15.41
N GLU A 77 6.98 -1.49 14.54
CA GLU A 77 7.33 -0.09 14.26
C GLU A 77 6.67 0.45 13.01
N ILE A 78 6.45 -0.42 12.01
CA ILE A 78 5.93 -0.03 10.69
C ILE A 78 4.81 -0.99 10.28
N ILE A 79 3.69 -0.43 9.82
CA ILE A 79 2.61 -1.19 9.20
C ILE A 79 2.41 -0.67 7.77
N ILE A 80 2.65 -1.56 6.80
CA ILE A 80 2.59 -1.27 5.37
C ILE A 80 1.31 -1.85 4.79
N LEU A 81 0.41 -0.98 4.34
CA LEU A 81 -0.86 -1.30 3.73
C LEU A 81 -0.69 -1.26 2.20
N ASN A 82 -0.23 -2.38 1.64
CA ASN A 82 0.09 -2.52 0.23
C ASN A 82 -1.01 -3.24 -0.56
N SER A 83 -1.91 -3.96 0.10
CA SER A 83 -2.99 -4.68 -0.61
C SER A 83 -3.77 -3.74 -1.53
N GLY A 84 -4.01 -4.22 -2.74
CA GLY A 84 -4.83 -3.53 -3.71
C GLY A 84 -5.05 -4.39 -4.93
N ILE A 85 -6.21 -4.21 -5.56
CA ILE A 85 -6.56 -4.85 -6.82
C ILE A 85 -7.02 -3.79 -7.82
N GLY A 86 -6.81 -4.06 -9.10
CA GLY A 86 -7.22 -3.19 -10.19
C GLY A 86 -6.92 -3.83 -11.53
N THR A 87 -7.80 -3.62 -12.50
CA THR A 87 -7.63 -4.02 -13.89
C THR A 87 -8.40 -3.05 -14.79
N GLN A 88 -8.26 -3.20 -16.09
CA GLN A 88 -9.09 -2.48 -17.05
C GLN A 88 -10.53 -3.04 -17.05
N GLU A 89 -11.49 -2.14 -17.04
CA GLU A 89 -12.93 -2.42 -17.02
C GLU A 89 -13.53 -2.00 -18.37
N TYR A 90 -13.56 -2.90 -19.34
CA TYR A 90 -14.21 -2.63 -20.64
C TYR A 90 -15.73 -2.63 -20.55
N GLN A 91 -16.28 -3.27 -19.51
CA GLN A 91 -17.70 -3.29 -19.17
C GLN A 91 -17.85 -3.10 -17.68
N LEU A 92 -18.85 -2.32 -17.28
CA LEU A 92 -19.13 -2.11 -15.85
C LEU A 92 -19.63 -3.43 -15.25
N ASN A 93 -18.93 -3.89 -14.22
CA ASN A 93 -19.26 -5.11 -13.48
C ASN A 93 -19.33 -4.79 -11.98
N TRP A 94 -20.54 -4.75 -11.43
CA TRP A 94 -20.74 -4.44 -10.02
C TRP A 94 -19.96 -5.38 -9.08
N LYS A 95 -19.96 -6.69 -9.36
CA LYS A 95 -19.24 -7.65 -8.51
C LYS A 95 -17.75 -7.34 -8.44
N TYR A 96 -17.13 -7.01 -9.57
CA TYR A 96 -15.72 -6.62 -9.62
C TYR A 96 -15.47 -5.26 -8.94
N GLN A 97 -16.32 -4.26 -9.23
CA GLN A 97 -16.20 -2.93 -8.63
C GLN A 97 -16.33 -3.00 -7.11
N LYS A 98 -17.29 -3.80 -6.62
CA LYS A 98 -17.43 -4.06 -5.18
C LYS A 98 -16.16 -4.66 -4.58
N GLN A 99 -15.54 -5.65 -5.25
CA GLN A 99 -14.27 -6.22 -4.77
C GLN A 99 -13.16 -5.17 -4.67
N VAL A 100 -13.05 -4.27 -5.66
CA VAL A 100 -12.09 -3.17 -5.62
C VAL A 100 -12.37 -2.24 -4.43
N ILE A 101 -13.62 -1.90 -4.19
CA ILE A 101 -14.01 -1.06 -3.04
C ILE A 101 -13.70 -1.79 -1.72
N ASP A 102 -14.09 -3.04 -1.59
CA ASP A 102 -13.88 -3.82 -0.37
C ASP A 102 -12.38 -3.91 -0.01
N VAL A 103 -11.52 -4.22 -0.99
CA VAL A 103 -10.09 -4.38 -0.75
C VAL A 103 -9.36 -3.04 -0.62
N ASN A 104 -9.54 -2.14 -1.61
CA ASN A 104 -8.72 -0.93 -1.71
C ASN A 104 -9.21 0.19 -0.78
N VAL A 105 -10.50 0.19 -0.43
CA VAL A 105 -11.12 1.24 0.38
C VAL A 105 -11.44 0.71 1.77
N SER A 106 -12.42 -0.17 1.89
CA SER A 106 -12.90 -0.66 3.20
C SER A 106 -11.80 -1.38 3.97
N GLY A 107 -11.07 -2.29 3.30
CA GLY A 107 -9.93 -3.02 3.90
C GLY A 107 -8.80 -2.08 4.34
N LEU A 108 -8.47 -1.06 3.53
CA LEU A 108 -7.46 -0.07 3.93
C LEU A 108 -7.91 0.73 5.15
N VAL A 109 -9.18 1.19 5.19
CA VAL A 109 -9.72 1.93 6.33
C VAL A 109 -9.64 1.08 7.59
N LEU A 110 -10.12 -0.17 7.54
CA LEU A 110 -10.08 -1.09 8.66
C LEU A 110 -8.65 -1.31 9.17
N MET A 111 -7.72 -1.68 8.29
CA MET A 111 -6.33 -1.91 8.67
C MET A 111 -5.66 -0.64 9.22
N SER A 112 -5.97 0.53 8.65
CA SER A 112 -5.47 1.81 9.15
C SER A 112 -6.01 2.15 10.55
N THR A 113 -7.26 1.79 10.82
CA THR A 113 -7.88 2.02 12.14
C THR A 113 -7.18 1.17 13.19
N VAL A 114 -7.03 -0.13 12.94
CA VAL A 114 -6.32 -1.05 13.87
C VAL A 114 -4.86 -0.59 14.08
N ALA A 115 -4.18 -0.20 13.01
CA ALA A 115 -2.81 0.29 13.09
C ALA A 115 -2.70 1.60 13.90
N MET A 116 -3.63 2.53 13.70
CA MET A 116 -3.64 3.80 14.42
C MET A 116 -3.91 3.62 15.92
N ASP A 117 -4.87 2.76 16.28
CA ASP A 117 -5.19 2.44 17.67
C ASP A 117 -3.98 1.77 18.37
N TYR A 118 -3.28 0.89 17.66
CA TYR A 118 -2.06 0.29 18.17
C TYR A 118 -0.95 1.33 18.40
N PHE A 119 -0.67 2.20 17.43
CA PHE A 119 0.40 3.19 17.54
C PHE A 119 0.08 4.32 18.53
N ILE A 120 -1.20 4.66 18.74
CA ILE A 120 -1.59 5.58 19.83
C ILE A 120 -1.23 4.96 21.19
N LYS A 121 -1.55 3.68 21.42
CA LYS A 121 -1.20 2.97 22.67
C LYS A 121 0.30 2.78 22.83
N ARG A 122 1.03 2.61 21.75
CA ARG A 122 2.50 2.48 21.71
C ARG A 122 3.21 3.83 21.77
N GLU A 123 2.48 4.94 21.60
CA GLU A 123 2.94 6.33 21.55
C GLU A 123 3.91 6.65 20.40
N ARG A 124 4.13 5.74 19.45
CA ARG A 124 5.00 5.93 18.27
C ARG A 124 4.73 4.89 17.20
N GLY A 125 5.06 5.21 15.94
CA GLY A 125 5.03 4.25 14.84
C GLY A 125 4.85 4.89 13.48
N GLN A 126 4.77 4.05 12.46
CA GLN A 126 4.58 4.49 11.09
C GLN A 126 3.54 3.65 10.36
N ILE A 127 2.57 4.31 9.75
CA ILE A 127 1.62 3.70 8.81
C ILE A 127 2.02 4.11 7.40
N VAL A 128 2.22 3.13 6.53
CA VAL A 128 2.56 3.34 5.11
C VAL A 128 1.41 2.84 4.27
N GLY A 129 0.82 3.70 3.44
CA GLY A 129 -0.23 3.30 2.50
C GLY A 129 0.23 3.45 1.06
N ILE A 130 -0.03 2.41 0.25
CA ILE A 130 0.30 2.40 -1.17
C ILE A 130 -0.90 2.87 -1.99
N SER A 131 -0.83 4.11 -2.46
CA SER A 131 -1.76 4.69 -3.43
C SER A 131 -1.27 4.46 -4.87
N SER A 132 -1.39 5.44 -5.74
CA SER A 132 -0.92 5.43 -7.13
C SER A 132 -1.01 6.83 -7.72
N ILE A 133 -0.29 7.12 -8.82
CA ILE A 133 -0.56 8.29 -9.66
C ILE A 133 -1.98 8.29 -10.23
N ALA A 134 -2.60 7.11 -10.33
CA ALA A 134 -4.01 6.96 -10.71
C ALA A 134 -4.98 7.71 -9.79
N ALA A 135 -4.54 8.09 -8.58
CA ALA A 135 -5.29 8.96 -7.68
C ALA A 135 -5.57 10.36 -8.24
N HIS A 136 -4.81 10.80 -9.23
CA HIS A 136 -4.89 12.15 -9.80
C HIS A 136 -5.55 12.18 -11.19
N ILE A 137 -5.96 11.03 -11.71
CA ILE A 137 -6.60 10.90 -13.03
C ILE A 137 -7.93 10.16 -12.91
N SER A 138 -8.83 10.42 -13.88
CA SER A 138 -10.09 9.70 -14.01
C SER A 138 -10.08 8.96 -15.34
N SER A 139 -9.97 7.64 -15.32
CA SER A 139 -9.96 6.80 -16.52
C SER A 139 -11.25 6.02 -16.66
N GLY A 140 -11.87 6.06 -17.83
CA GLY A 140 -13.03 5.25 -18.14
C GLY A 140 -12.76 3.75 -18.18
N LEU A 141 -11.50 3.34 -18.40
CA LEU A 141 -11.07 1.94 -18.41
C LEU A 141 -10.57 1.43 -17.05
N ALA A 142 -10.38 2.31 -16.07
CA ALA A 142 -9.95 1.93 -14.72
C ALA A 142 -10.72 2.72 -13.66
N LEU A 143 -12.03 2.85 -13.87
CA LEU A 143 -12.92 3.73 -13.15
C LEU A 143 -12.81 3.55 -11.62
N THR A 144 -13.15 2.35 -11.16
CA THR A 144 -13.20 2.07 -9.72
C THR A 144 -11.79 2.05 -9.10
N TYR A 145 -10.78 1.60 -9.84
CA TYR A 145 -9.41 1.64 -9.37
C TYR A 145 -8.92 3.08 -9.15
N CYS A 146 -9.06 3.96 -10.14
CA CYS A 146 -8.68 5.38 -10.02
C CYS A 146 -9.39 6.04 -8.83
N ALA A 147 -10.72 5.86 -8.73
CA ALA A 147 -11.51 6.38 -7.63
C ALA A 147 -11.03 5.84 -6.27
N SER A 148 -10.72 4.54 -6.18
CA SER A 148 -10.21 3.93 -4.95
C SER A 148 -8.85 4.52 -4.54
N LYS A 149 -7.94 4.77 -5.50
CA LYS A 149 -6.63 5.36 -5.21
C LYS A 149 -6.72 6.84 -4.84
N ALA A 150 -7.67 7.59 -5.41
CA ALA A 150 -7.99 8.94 -4.98
C ALA A 150 -8.50 8.96 -3.52
N PHE A 151 -9.40 8.01 -3.17
CA PHE A 151 -9.83 7.82 -1.79
C PHE A 151 -8.64 7.54 -0.87
N VAL A 152 -7.76 6.59 -1.22
CA VAL A 152 -6.59 6.22 -0.41
C VAL A 152 -5.71 7.44 -0.14
N SER A 153 -5.36 8.23 -1.16
CA SER A 153 -4.54 9.43 -0.98
C SER A 153 -5.20 10.46 -0.08
N SER A 154 -6.50 10.71 -0.27
CA SER A 154 -7.28 11.63 0.57
C SER A 154 -7.38 11.15 2.01
N TYR A 155 -7.71 9.86 2.22
CA TYR A 155 -7.84 9.26 3.55
C TYR A 155 -6.54 9.32 4.34
N LEU A 156 -5.40 8.96 3.72
CA LEU A 156 -4.09 9.03 4.37
C LEU A 156 -3.69 10.47 4.73
N ASN A 157 -4.08 11.46 3.93
CA ASN A 157 -3.92 12.87 4.29
C ASN A 157 -4.73 13.26 5.53
N GLY A 158 -5.99 12.79 5.61
CA GLY A 158 -6.83 12.97 6.79
C GLY A 158 -6.23 12.29 8.03
N LEU A 159 -5.76 11.06 7.87
CA LEU A 159 -5.12 10.28 8.94
C LEU A 159 -3.83 10.98 9.45
N ARG A 160 -3.05 11.58 8.55
CA ARG A 160 -1.87 12.41 8.90
C ARG A 160 -2.26 13.61 9.76
N SER A 161 -3.35 14.29 9.41
CA SER A 161 -3.87 15.40 10.21
C SER A 161 -4.32 14.95 11.60
N ARG A 162 -4.94 13.76 11.71
CA ARG A 162 -5.32 13.14 12.96
C ARG A 162 -4.09 12.75 13.80
N ALA A 163 -3.07 12.15 13.19
CA ALA A 163 -1.82 11.80 13.86
C ALA A 163 -1.12 13.05 14.45
N ARG A 164 -1.09 14.16 13.73
CA ARG A 164 -0.54 15.43 14.23
C ARG A 164 -1.27 15.95 15.47
N ARG A 165 -2.60 15.76 15.54
CA ARG A 165 -3.41 16.21 16.70
C ARG A 165 -3.12 15.40 17.96
N SER A 166 -2.68 14.16 17.83
CA SER A 166 -2.29 13.33 18.98
C SER A 166 -1.00 13.82 19.68
N LYS A 167 -0.21 14.66 18.99
CA LYS A 167 1.14 15.10 19.41
C LYS A 167 2.14 13.96 19.64
N LEU A 168 1.82 12.76 19.20
CA LEU A 168 2.69 11.60 19.26
C LEU A 168 3.55 11.50 17.98
N PRO A 169 4.74 10.91 18.06
CA PRO A 169 5.62 10.68 16.90
C PRO A 169 5.09 9.51 16.04
N ILE A 170 3.90 9.71 15.47
CA ILE A 170 3.26 8.77 14.53
C ILE A 170 3.34 9.38 13.12
N THR A 171 4.05 8.68 12.24
CA THR A 171 4.21 9.11 10.84
C THR A 171 3.23 8.39 9.93
N ILE A 172 2.56 9.13 9.06
CA ILE A 172 1.72 8.58 8.00
C ILE A 172 2.38 8.86 6.66
N THR A 173 2.80 7.80 5.98
CA THR A 173 3.47 7.87 4.67
C THR A 173 2.51 7.43 3.57
N THR A 174 2.32 8.27 2.59
CA THR A 174 1.60 7.94 1.35
C THR A 174 2.62 7.71 0.25
N ILE A 175 2.59 6.53 -0.39
CA ILE A 175 3.44 6.23 -1.55
C ILE A 175 2.55 6.23 -2.79
N GLU A 176 2.95 6.98 -3.81
CA GLU A 176 2.25 7.07 -5.09
C GLU A 176 3.18 6.59 -6.22
N PRO A 177 3.15 5.27 -6.53
CA PRO A 177 3.86 4.73 -7.66
C PRO A 177 3.24 5.17 -8.99
N GLY A 178 4.10 5.37 -10.00
CA GLY A 178 3.73 5.27 -11.41
C GLY A 178 3.60 3.80 -11.84
N TYR A 179 3.90 3.51 -13.09
CA TYR A 179 3.94 2.14 -13.57
C TYR A 179 5.18 1.42 -13.02
N VAL A 180 4.94 0.33 -12.31
CA VAL A 180 5.96 -0.57 -11.75
C VAL A 180 5.75 -1.95 -12.35
N ASP A 181 6.82 -2.59 -12.79
CA ASP A 181 6.79 -3.94 -13.35
C ASP A 181 6.39 -4.97 -12.29
N THR A 182 5.12 -5.32 -12.32
CA THR A 182 4.48 -6.23 -11.36
C THR A 182 3.39 -7.04 -12.06
N PRO A 183 2.97 -8.18 -11.52
CA PRO A 183 1.87 -8.98 -12.08
C PRO A 183 0.54 -8.24 -12.25
N MET A 184 0.37 -7.08 -11.65
CA MET A 184 -0.83 -6.24 -11.81
C MET A 184 -0.85 -5.53 -13.18
N VAL A 185 0.32 -5.21 -13.75
CA VAL A 185 0.45 -4.51 -15.03
C VAL A 185 0.63 -5.55 -16.13
N LYS A 186 -0.39 -5.76 -16.97
CA LYS A 186 -0.42 -6.82 -17.97
C LYS A 186 0.23 -6.47 -19.31
N SER A 187 0.58 -5.23 -19.53
CA SER A 187 1.18 -4.72 -20.77
C SER A 187 2.37 -3.83 -20.46
N GLU A 188 3.33 -3.81 -21.37
CA GLU A 188 4.42 -2.86 -21.27
C GLU A 188 3.90 -1.42 -21.36
N MET A 189 4.27 -0.62 -20.37
CA MET A 189 3.87 0.77 -20.28
C MET A 189 5.09 1.67 -20.40
N PRO A 190 4.97 2.84 -21.06
CA PRO A 190 6.05 3.81 -21.12
C PRO A 190 6.55 4.15 -19.70
N TRP A 191 7.88 4.17 -19.53
CA TRP A 191 8.55 4.52 -18.26
C TRP A 191 8.26 3.57 -17.09
N MET A 192 7.86 2.33 -17.35
CA MET A 192 7.68 1.31 -16.32
C MET A 192 9.00 1.10 -15.56
N ALA A 193 8.93 1.15 -14.25
CA ALA A 193 10.09 0.99 -13.39
C ALA A 193 10.27 -0.48 -13.00
N PRO A 194 11.50 -1.05 -13.03
CA PRO A 194 11.77 -2.35 -12.42
C PRO A 194 11.36 -2.34 -10.96
N VAL A 195 10.70 -3.40 -10.50
CA VAL A 195 10.13 -3.49 -9.14
C VAL A 195 11.19 -3.28 -8.06
N GLY A 196 12.35 -3.91 -8.18
CA GLY A 196 13.44 -3.76 -7.21
C GLY A 196 13.92 -2.30 -7.05
N LYS A 197 14.06 -1.57 -8.18
CA LYS A 197 14.44 -0.14 -8.15
C LYS A 197 13.34 0.74 -7.56
N ALA A 198 12.08 0.45 -7.87
CA ALA A 198 10.94 1.18 -7.33
C ALA A 198 10.86 1.00 -5.81
N VAL A 199 10.93 -0.25 -5.36
CA VAL A 199 10.85 -0.59 -3.94
C VAL A 199 12.05 -0.07 -3.14
N SER A 200 13.26 -0.07 -3.70
CA SER A 200 14.43 0.54 -3.05
C SER A 200 14.21 2.01 -2.73
N GLN A 201 13.56 2.77 -3.62
CA GLN A 201 13.21 4.16 -3.35
C GLN A 201 12.10 4.26 -2.28
N MET A 202 11.12 3.34 -2.28
CA MET A 202 10.06 3.29 -1.27
C MET A 202 10.65 3.02 0.12
N VAL A 203 11.46 1.98 0.25
CA VAL A 203 12.11 1.60 1.52
C VAL A 203 12.96 2.74 2.07
N LYS A 204 13.76 3.40 1.21
CA LYS A 204 14.53 4.58 1.63
C LYS A 204 13.66 5.71 2.17
N GLY A 205 12.55 6.03 1.50
CA GLY A 205 11.63 7.06 1.97
C GLY A 205 10.89 6.66 3.26
N ILE A 206 10.55 5.38 3.42
CA ILE A 206 9.97 4.84 4.67
C ILE A 206 10.97 5.01 5.82
N GLU A 207 12.22 4.61 5.65
CA GLU A 207 13.27 4.75 6.68
C GLU A 207 13.54 6.22 7.04
N ASN A 208 13.39 7.13 6.07
CA ASN A 208 13.51 8.58 6.28
C ASN A 208 12.24 9.24 6.85
N LEU A 209 11.18 8.47 7.13
CA LEU A 209 9.89 8.96 7.62
C LEU A 209 9.24 10.01 6.69
N GLU A 210 9.48 9.90 5.38
CA GLU A 210 8.89 10.81 4.40
C GLU A 210 7.36 10.66 4.39
N GLN A 211 6.64 11.78 4.43
CA GLN A 211 5.18 11.76 4.48
C GLN A 211 4.53 11.50 3.13
N HIS A 212 5.23 11.78 2.03
CA HIS A 212 4.75 11.57 0.67
C HIS A 212 5.91 11.18 -0.25
N ILE A 213 5.78 10.03 -0.93
CA ILE A 213 6.82 9.46 -1.78
C ILE A 213 6.24 9.20 -3.18
N TYR A 214 6.78 9.87 -4.18
CA TYR A 214 6.48 9.60 -5.60
C TYR A 214 7.50 8.62 -6.19
N ILE A 215 7.02 7.55 -6.82
CA ILE A 215 7.85 6.56 -7.49
C ILE A 215 7.49 6.47 -8.97
N THR A 216 8.40 6.73 -9.88
CA THR A 216 9.79 7.24 -9.68
C THR A 216 9.78 8.74 -9.45
N LYS A 217 10.94 9.35 -9.14
CA LYS A 217 11.03 10.82 -8.91
C LYS A 217 10.41 11.65 -10.04
N ARG A 218 10.41 11.16 -11.28
CA ARG A 218 9.77 11.79 -12.45
C ARG A 218 8.26 11.93 -12.31
N VAL A 219 7.62 10.99 -11.64
CA VAL A 219 6.17 10.97 -11.39
C VAL A 219 5.70 12.22 -10.63
N ARG A 220 6.55 12.80 -9.77
CA ARG A 220 6.24 14.05 -9.08
C ARG A 220 5.91 15.19 -10.06
N TRP A 221 6.65 15.28 -11.15
CA TRP A 221 6.43 16.31 -12.17
C TRP A 221 5.16 16.03 -12.98
N VAL A 222 4.89 14.74 -13.26
CA VAL A 222 3.65 14.33 -13.95
C VAL A 222 2.43 14.71 -13.10
N VAL A 223 2.44 14.36 -11.81
CA VAL A 223 1.36 14.73 -10.87
C VAL A 223 1.22 16.24 -10.74
N TRP A 224 2.32 16.98 -10.65
CA TRP A 224 2.29 18.44 -10.60
C TRP A 224 1.64 19.01 -11.87
N PHE A 225 2.03 18.52 -13.05
CA PHE A 225 1.44 18.96 -14.33
C PHE A 225 -0.05 18.63 -14.40
N ILE A 226 -0.47 17.43 -13.99
CA ILE A 226 -1.89 17.03 -13.94
C ILE A 226 -2.68 18.01 -13.05
N LYS A 227 -2.17 18.37 -11.88
CA LYS A 227 -2.86 19.25 -10.92
C LYS A 227 -3.07 20.69 -11.42
N ILE A 228 -2.20 21.20 -12.29
CA ILE A 228 -2.33 22.55 -12.86
C ILE A 228 -3.06 22.56 -14.20
N THR A 229 -3.23 21.39 -14.84
CA THR A 229 -3.89 21.30 -16.14
C THR A 229 -5.42 21.27 -15.96
N PRO A 230 -6.16 22.11 -16.68
CA PRO A 230 -7.61 22.12 -16.62
C PRO A 230 -8.21 20.75 -17.01
N ASN A 231 -9.24 20.30 -16.32
CA ASN A 231 -9.88 19.00 -16.52
C ASN A 231 -10.34 18.74 -17.97
N TRP A 232 -10.79 19.77 -18.69
CA TRP A 232 -11.20 19.62 -20.09
C TRP A 232 -10.05 19.23 -21.02
N LEU A 233 -8.83 19.68 -20.71
CA LEU A 233 -7.65 19.34 -21.49
C LEU A 233 -7.17 17.91 -21.15
N ILE A 234 -7.19 17.53 -19.86
CA ILE A 234 -6.83 16.17 -19.42
C ILE A 234 -7.74 15.13 -20.06
N ARG A 235 -9.06 15.40 -20.10
CA ARG A 235 -10.06 14.47 -20.72
C ARG A 235 -9.84 14.20 -22.20
N ARG A 236 -9.06 14.98 -22.90
CA ARG A 236 -8.73 14.78 -24.32
C ARG A 236 -7.62 13.73 -24.52
N PHE A 237 -6.85 13.40 -23.47
CA PHE A 237 -5.70 12.46 -23.51
C PHE A 237 -5.93 11.19 -22.68
N ILE A 238 -7.04 11.08 -21.98
CA ILE A 238 -7.48 9.92 -21.20
C ILE A 238 -8.78 9.37 -21.83
#